data_be694b9a701d252143edfb9c6fa6c0d5
#
_entry.id   be694b9a701d252143edfb9c6fa6c0d5
#
_cell.length_a   1.000
_cell.length_b   1.000
_cell.length_c   1.000
_cell.angle_alpha   90.00
_cell.angle_beta   90.00
_cell.angle_gamma   90.00
#
_symmetry.space_group_name_H-M   'P 1'
#
loop_
_entity.id
_entity.type
_entity.pdbx_description
1 polymer ?
#
loop_
_entity_poly.entity_id
_entity_poly.type
_entity_poly.pdbx_seq_one_letter_code
_entity_poly.pdbx_strand_id
1 'polypeptide(L)'
;MIELGNKLLSLDLFEKKFVCNLNACKGACCIEGDAGAPLELEEIDILEESLDVIKPYMREEGIDIIEKQGVFYMDDDNEPVTSLVKNGACAFVYFDKNNSTKCSIEKAHSEGKLNFKKPISCHLYPVRVKKLRNYEAVNFNHWDICSDACTLGSELNVKVYKFLKEPITRKWGEEFFTELIQIDTEIENENLKK
;
A
#
# COMPACT_ATOMS: atom_id res chain seq x y z
N MET A 1 9.97 -15.72 -11.06
CA MET A 1 9.25 -14.52 -11.58
C MET A 1 8.33 -15.01 -12.68
N ILE A 2 7.10 -14.51 -12.75
CA ILE A 2 6.06 -14.92 -13.69
C ILE A 2 5.69 -13.70 -14.53
N GLU A 3 5.61 -13.87 -15.85
CA GLU A 3 5.12 -12.85 -16.78
C GLU A 3 3.62 -13.04 -16.99
N LEU A 4 2.84 -11.97 -16.79
CA LEU A 4 1.41 -11.91 -17.03
C LEU A 4 1.08 -10.61 -17.74
N GLY A 5 0.83 -10.68 -19.03
CA GLY A 5 0.68 -9.49 -19.91
C GLY A 5 1.93 -8.61 -19.83
N ASN A 6 1.77 -7.36 -19.42
CA ASN A 6 2.88 -6.43 -19.22
C ASN A 6 3.38 -6.37 -17.76
N LYS A 7 3.12 -7.38 -16.97
CA LYS A 7 3.52 -7.45 -15.55
C LYS A 7 4.50 -8.57 -15.28
N LEU A 8 5.52 -8.28 -14.47
CA LEU A 8 6.49 -9.24 -13.96
C LEU A 8 6.20 -9.47 -12.46
N LEU A 9 5.64 -10.62 -12.14
CA LEU A 9 5.17 -10.96 -10.80
C LEU A 9 6.27 -11.73 -10.04
N SER A 10 6.58 -11.30 -8.81
CA SER A 10 7.41 -12.08 -7.90
C SER A 10 6.68 -13.36 -7.47
N LEU A 11 7.40 -14.47 -7.35
CA LEU A 11 6.88 -15.71 -6.76
C LEU A 11 6.44 -15.54 -5.31
N ASP A 12 7.01 -14.57 -4.61
CA ASP A 12 6.64 -14.26 -3.23
C ASP A 12 5.16 -13.91 -3.05
N LEU A 13 4.48 -13.42 -4.11
CA LEU A 13 3.04 -13.18 -4.06
C LEU A 13 2.24 -14.46 -3.78
N PHE A 14 2.77 -15.60 -4.26
CA PHE A 14 2.13 -16.91 -4.20
C PHE A 14 2.70 -17.80 -3.09
N GLU A 15 3.95 -17.59 -2.71
CA GLU A 15 4.66 -18.42 -1.73
C GLU A 15 4.60 -17.84 -0.32
N LYS A 16 4.73 -16.51 -0.21
CA LYS A 16 4.69 -15.83 1.09
C LYS A 16 3.26 -15.68 1.61
N LYS A 17 3.14 -15.69 2.92
CA LYS A 17 1.88 -15.51 3.64
C LYS A 17 1.93 -14.20 4.41
N PHE A 18 0.80 -13.48 4.39
CA PHE A 18 0.73 -12.16 4.98
C PHE A 18 -0.71 -11.81 5.34
N VAL A 19 -0.91 -11.33 6.56
CA VAL A 19 -2.13 -10.65 7.01
C VAL A 19 -1.69 -9.51 7.93
N CYS A 20 -2.03 -8.27 7.58
CA CYS A 20 -1.60 -7.10 8.33
C CYS A 20 -2.02 -7.19 9.80
N ASN A 21 -1.04 -7.10 10.72
CA ASN A 21 -1.24 -7.17 12.16
C ASN A 21 -1.04 -5.80 12.81
N LEU A 22 -2.05 -4.91 12.67
CA LEU A 22 -2.00 -3.57 13.24
C LEU A 22 -1.92 -3.54 14.76
N ASN A 23 -2.33 -4.62 15.44
CA ASN A 23 -2.20 -4.71 16.90
C ASN A 23 -0.73 -4.85 17.33
N ALA A 24 0.09 -5.48 16.50
CA ALA A 24 1.53 -5.63 16.75
C ALA A 24 2.31 -4.42 16.22
N CYS A 25 2.27 -4.15 14.91
CA CYS A 25 3.11 -3.12 14.27
C CYS A 25 2.63 -1.68 14.49
N LYS A 26 1.40 -1.46 15.00
CA LYS A 26 0.82 -0.13 15.24
C LYS A 26 0.82 0.79 13.99
N GLY A 27 0.92 0.24 12.79
CA GLY A 27 0.96 1.00 11.55
C GLY A 27 2.32 1.66 11.27
N ALA A 28 3.41 1.04 11.69
CA ALA A 28 4.78 1.53 11.54
C ALA A 28 5.15 1.92 10.08
N CYS A 29 4.61 1.22 9.08
CA CYS A 29 4.86 1.53 7.66
C CYS A 29 4.49 2.97 7.22
N CYS A 30 3.69 3.68 8.01
CA CYS A 30 3.33 5.07 7.73
C CYS A 30 4.25 6.09 8.44
N ILE A 31 5.18 5.65 9.28
CA ILE A 31 6.05 6.51 10.09
C ILE A 31 7.54 6.18 9.99
N GLU A 32 7.92 5.03 9.45
CA GLU A 32 9.31 4.54 9.42
C GLU A 32 9.89 4.47 7.98
N GLY A 33 9.20 4.98 6.97
CA GLY A 33 9.70 4.97 5.59
C GLY A 33 10.80 6.01 5.33
N ASP A 34 11.71 5.70 4.41
CA ASP A 34 12.75 6.63 3.94
C ASP A 34 12.16 7.74 3.05
N ALA A 35 11.02 7.49 2.43
CA ALA A 35 10.28 8.42 1.57
C ALA A 35 8.77 8.33 1.81
N GLY A 36 8.01 9.27 1.26
CA GLY A 36 6.56 9.22 1.23
C GLY A 36 6.03 8.03 0.41
N ALA A 37 4.74 7.77 0.50
CA ALA A 37 4.11 6.73 -0.31
C ALA A 37 4.01 7.20 -1.77
N PRO A 38 4.44 6.39 -2.76
CA PRO A 38 4.31 6.73 -4.18
C PRO A 38 2.86 7.06 -4.57
N LEU A 39 2.69 8.09 -5.39
CA LEU A 39 1.39 8.56 -5.89
C LEU A 39 1.31 8.40 -7.40
N GLU A 40 0.13 8.05 -7.88
CA GLU A 40 -0.22 8.23 -9.29
C GLU A 40 -0.66 9.69 -9.51
N LEU A 41 -0.51 10.21 -10.73
CA LEU A 41 -0.80 11.63 -11.00
C LEU A 41 -2.25 12.00 -10.66
N GLU A 42 -3.17 11.11 -11.00
CA GLU A 42 -4.60 11.28 -10.71
C GLU A 42 -4.89 11.28 -9.20
N GLU A 43 -4.05 10.60 -8.41
CA GLU A 43 -4.19 10.59 -6.95
C GLU A 43 -3.76 11.92 -6.32
N ILE A 44 -2.82 12.64 -6.95
CA ILE A 44 -2.40 13.98 -6.52
C ILE A 44 -3.59 14.94 -6.65
N ASP A 45 -4.22 14.98 -7.83
CA ASP A 45 -5.39 15.84 -8.08
C ASP A 45 -6.51 15.55 -7.07
N ILE A 46 -6.80 14.27 -6.82
CA ILE A 46 -7.81 13.86 -5.83
C ILE A 46 -7.46 14.36 -4.41
N LEU A 47 -6.19 14.25 -4.02
CA LEU A 47 -5.75 14.68 -2.69
C LEU A 47 -5.83 16.20 -2.54
N GLU A 48 -5.44 16.96 -3.56
CA GLU A 48 -5.54 18.42 -3.56
C GLU A 48 -6.98 18.89 -3.48
N GLU A 49 -7.87 18.35 -4.32
CA GLU A 49 -9.30 18.70 -4.34
C GLU A 49 -10.03 18.30 -3.05
N SER A 50 -9.60 17.23 -2.41
CA SER A 50 -10.25 16.69 -1.21
C SER A 50 -9.61 17.16 0.11
N LEU A 51 -8.62 18.02 0.06
CA LEU A 51 -7.82 18.38 1.23
C LEU A 51 -8.66 18.95 2.37
N ASP A 52 -9.64 19.80 2.08
CA ASP A 52 -10.55 20.38 3.09
C ASP A 52 -11.42 19.32 3.78
N VAL A 53 -11.71 18.22 3.11
CA VAL A 53 -12.45 17.08 3.66
C VAL A 53 -11.55 16.22 4.54
N ILE A 54 -10.25 16.13 4.21
CA ILE A 54 -9.25 15.31 4.90
C ILE A 54 -8.68 16.02 6.13
N LYS A 55 -8.45 17.34 6.05
CA LYS A 55 -7.86 18.17 7.13
C LYS A 55 -8.45 17.93 8.52
N PRO A 56 -9.79 17.81 8.71
CA PRO A 56 -10.36 17.58 10.05
C PRO A 56 -9.88 16.33 10.77
N TYR A 57 -9.29 15.37 10.04
CA TYR A 57 -8.76 14.11 10.57
C TYR A 57 -7.23 14.12 10.73
N MET A 58 -6.57 15.17 10.23
CA MET A 58 -5.11 15.28 10.22
C MET A 58 -4.58 15.85 11.53
N ARG A 59 -3.30 15.59 11.78
CA ARG A 59 -2.54 16.29 12.81
C ARG A 59 -2.13 17.67 12.32
N GLU A 60 -1.99 18.61 13.25
CA GLU A 60 -1.57 19.98 12.97
C GLU A 60 -0.25 20.03 12.16
N GLU A 61 0.74 19.23 12.56
CA GLU A 61 2.04 19.12 11.88
C GLU A 61 1.90 18.65 10.42
N GLY A 62 0.95 17.75 10.14
CA GLY A 62 0.66 17.26 8.80
C GLY A 62 -0.01 18.35 7.94
N ILE A 63 -0.92 19.13 8.52
CA ILE A 63 -1.55 20.29 7.86
C ILE A 63 -0.48 21.33 7.53
N ASP A 64 0.35 21.70 8.52
CA ASP A 64 1.43 22.68 8.37
C ASP A 64 2.40 22.34 7.24
N ILE A 65 2.75 21.06 7.09
CA ILE A 65 3.68 20.67 6.02
C ILE A 65 3.02 20.71 4.65
N ILE A 66 1.75 20.29 4.55
CA ILE A 66 1.00 20.36 3.28
C ILE A 66 0.77 21.80 2.85
N GLU A 67 0.49 22.71 3.77
CA GLU A 67 0.34 24.14 3.45
C GLU A 67 1.64 24.78 2.97
N LYS A 68 2.79 24.25 3.36
CA LYS A 68 4.10 24.77 2.96
C LYS A 68 4.62 24.19 1.64
N GLN A 69 4.39 22.91 1.37
CA GLN A 69 5.01 22.22 0.24
C GLN A 69 4.04 21.43 -0.65
N GLY A 70 2.73 21.40 -0.31
CA GLY A 70 1.73 20.62 -1.04
C GLY A 70 1.55 19.20 -0.49
N VAL A 71 0.64 18.45 -1.12
CA VAL A 71 0.27 17.08 -0.74
C VAL A 71 1.35 16.06 -1.08
N PHE A 72 2.29 16.42 -1.96
CA PHE A 72 3.36 15.56 -2.43
C PHE A 72 4.69 16.32 -2.58
N TYR A 73 5.78 15.58 -2.76
CA TYR A 73 7.07 16.06 -3.24
C TYR A 73 7.68 15.02 -4.19
N MET A 74 8.72 15.40 -4.95
CA MET A 74 9.47 14.47 -5.78
C MET A 74 10.59 13.87 -4.94
N ASP A 75 10.67 12.55 -4.86
CA ASP A 75 11.74 11.84 -4.16
C ASP A 75 13.06 11.80 -4.96
N ASP A 76 14.06 11.09 -4.44
CA ASP A 76 15.39 10.98 -5.08
C ASP A 76 15.36 10.22 -6.42
N ASP A 77 14.36 9.35 -6.62
CA ASP A 77 14.10 8.65 -7.90
C ASP A 77 13.26 9.50 -8.87
N ASN A 78 12.93 10.75 -8.50
CA ASN A 78 12.07 11.67 -9.23
C ASN A 78 10.64 11.11 -9.44
N GLU A 79 10.13 10.40 -8.43
CA GLU A 79 8.75 9.91 -8.36
C GLU A 79 7.93 10.78 -7.38
N PRO A 80 6.66 11.09 -7.66
CA PRO A 80 5.82 11.82 -6.73
C PRO A 80 5.43 10.94 -5.55
N VAL A 81 5.68 11.43 -4.33
CA VAL A 81 5.39 10.72 -3.08
C VAL A 81 4.68 11.64 -2.10
N THR A 82 3.89 11.08 -1.17
CA THR A 82 3.18 11.85 -0.16
C THR A 82 4.13 12.69 0.70
N SER A 83 3.74 13.91 1.04
CA SER A 83 4.53 14.77 1.92
C SER A 83 4.78 14.14 3.29
N LEU A 84 5.97 14.38 3.85
CA LEU A 84 6.41 13.89 5.15
C LEU A 84 6.60 15.05 6.13
N VAL A 85 6.27 14.83 7.40
CA VAL A 85 6.66 15.72 8.48
C VAL A 85 8.14 15.46 8.86
N LYS A 86 8.75 16.36 9.63
CA LYS A 86 10.20 16.37 9.92
C LYS A 86 10.78 15.05 10.45
N ASN A 87 9.97 14.25 11.12
CA ASN A 87 10.40 12.95 11.68
C ASN A 87 10.17 11.76 10.74
N GLY A 88 9.88 12.01 9.46
CA GLY A 88 9.68 10.98 8.44
C GLY A 88 8.26 10.40 8.37
N ALA A 89 7.36 10.74 9.30
CA ALA A 89 5.99 10.27 9.21
C ALA A 89 5.22 10.93 8.06
N CYS A 90 4.34 10.18 7.39
CA CYS A 90 3.45 10.72 6.36
C CYS A 90 2.58 11.85 6.91
N ALA A 91 2.40 12.93 6.15
CA ALA A 91 1.59 14.09 6.53
C ALA A 91 0.12 13.72 6.84
N PHE A 92 -0.40 12.70 6.17
CA PHE A 92 -1.77 12.21 6.35
C PHE A 92 -1.96 11.23 7.52
N VAL A 93 -0.97 11.07 8.39
CA VAL A 93 -1.04 10.19 9.56
C VAL A 93 -1.72 10.90 10.73
N TYR A 94 -2.58 10.16 11.45
CA TYR A 94 -2.98 10.50 12.81
C TYR A 94 -2.80 9.29 13.74
N PHE A 95 -2.82 9.52 15.06
CA PHE A 95 -2.74 8.46 16.05
C PHE A 95 -4.10 8.28 16.72
N ASP A 96 -4.56 7.04 16.79
CA ASP A 96 -5.78 6.72 17.53
C ASP A 96 -5.54 6.70 19.07
N LYS A 97 -6.61 6.48 19.84
CA LYS A 97 -6.54 6.41 21.32
C LYS A 97 -5.61 5.33 21.86
N ASN A 98 -5.23 4.35 21.06
CA ASN A 98 -4.31 3.27 21.41
C ASN A 98 -2.89 3.55 20.88
N ASN A 99 -2.61 4.78 20.47
CA ASN A 99 -1.37 5.21 19.83
C ASN A 99 -1.00 4.38 18.58
N SER A 100 -2.01 3.88 17.86
CA SER A 100 -1.81 3.22 16.58
C SER A 100 -1.91 4.23 15.46
N THR A 101 -0.99 4.14 14.52
CA THR A 101 -0.94 4.98 13.32
C THR A 101 -2.09 4.66 12.38
N LYS A 102 -2.80 5.68 11.94
CA LYS A 102 -3.94 5.59 11.03
C LYS A 102 -3.83 6.63 9.92
N CYS A 103 -4.52 6.39 8.81
CA CYS A 103 -4.55 7.29 7.67
C CYS A 103 -5.79 8.20 7.72
N SER A 104 -5.60 9.52 7.66
CA SER A 104 -6.68 10.51 7.64
C SER A 104 -7.53 10.42 6.39
N ILE A 105 -6.93 10.07 5.24
CA ILE A 105 -7.63 9.83 3.98
C ILE A 105 -8.59 8.66 4.14
N GLU A 106 -8.09 7.52 4.65
CA GLU A 106 -8.88 6.31 4.88
C GLU A 106 -9.98 6.55 5.93
N LYS A 107 -9.73 7.42 6.90
CA LYS A 107 -10.73 7.83 7.89
C LYS A 107 -11.88 8.62 7.24
N ALA A 108 -11.57 9.63 6.43
CA ALA A 108 -12.56 10.39 5.68
C ALA A 108 -13.40 9.48 4.75
N HIS A 109 -12.75 8.53 4.07
CA HIS A 109 -13.43 7.53 3.27
C HIS A 109 -14.37 6.65 4.10
N SER A 110 -13.89 6.11 5.23
CA SER A 110 -14.69 5.22 6.09
C SER A 110 -15.94 5.89 6.68
N GLU A 111 -15.93 7.21 6.79
CA GLU A 111 -17.07 8.02 7.22
C GLU A 111 -17.97 8.50 6.05
N GLY A 112 -17.70 8.02 4.84
CA GLY A 112 -18.46 8.35 3.64
C GLY A 112 -18.30 9.81 3.18
N LYS A 113 -17.24 10.50 3.63
CA LYS A 113 -16.95 11.90 3.27
C LYS A 113 -16.13 12.01 1.98
N LEU A 114 -15.44 10.94 1.60
CA LEU A 114 -14.54 10.87 0.46
C LEU A 114 -14.71 9.55 -0.27
N ASN A 115 -14.80 9.59 -1.61
CA ASN A 115 -14.86 8.37 -2.44
C ASN A 115 -13.47 7.88 -2.88
N PHE A 116 -12.44 8.24 -2.16
CA PHE A 116 -11.05 7.79 -2.37
C PHE A 116 -10.53 7.18 -1.07
N LYS A 117 -10.23 5.87 -1.08
CA LYS A 117 -9.88 5.15 0.14
C LYS A 117 -8.51 5.55 0.68
N LYS A 118 -7.49 5.49 -0.18
CA LYS A 118 -6.10 5.89 0.07
C LYS A 118 -5.28 5.71 -1.21
N PRO A 119 -4.03 6.22 -1.29
CA PRO A 119 -3.13 5.94 -2.40
C PRO A 119 -3.01 4.45 -2.68
N ILE A 120 -2.96 4.09 -3.96
CA ILE A 120 -2.94 2.69 -4.37
C ILE A 120 -1.67 1.98 -3.88
N SER A 121 -0.54 2.69 -3.79
CA SER A 121 0.70 2.17 -3.23
C SER A 121 0.54 1.75 -1.76
N CYS A 122 -0.16 2.56 -0.95
CA CYS A 122 -0.49 2.24 0.44
C CYS A 122 -1.48 1.07 0.54
N HIS A 123 -2.44 0.99 -0.40
CA HIS A 123 -3.46 -0.06 -0.37
C HIS A 123 -2.89 -1.42 -0.79
N LEU A 124 -1.94 -1.43 -1.73
CA LEU A 124 -1.24 -2.63 -2.19
C LEU A 124 -0.14 -3.11 -1.22
N TYR A 125 0.29 -2.27 -0.25
CA TYR A 125 1.37 -2.65 0.63
C TYR A 125 1.01 -3.96 1.40
N PRO A 126 1.90 -4.97 1.45
CA PRO A 126 3.35 -4.95 1.21
C PRO A 126 3.81 -5.20 -0.23
N VAL A 127 2.94 -5.16 -1.19
CA VAL A 127 3.35 -5.23 -2.60
C VAL A 127 3.72 -3.84 -3.12
N ARG A 128 4.90 -3.75 -3.75
CA ARG A 128 5.37 -2.56 -4.45
C ARG A 128 5.37 -2.80 -5.95
N VAL A 129 4.96 -1.77 -6.69
CA VAL A 129 4.92 -1.77 -8.15
C VAL A 129 5.96 -0.78 -8.64
N LYS A 130 6.92 -1.24 -9.46
CA LYS A 130 7.90 -0.37 -10.13
C LYS A 130 7.64 -0.39 -11.63
N LYS A 131 7.41 0.79 -12.21
CA LYS A 131 7.28 0.94 -13.66
C LYS A 131 8.64 0.75 -14.31
N LEU A 132 8.72 -0.16 -15.28
CA LEU A 132 9.86 -0.38 -16.15
C LEU A 132 9.48 0.07 -17.57
N ARG A 133 10.45 0.10 -18.51
CA ARG A 133 10.21 0.60 -19.86
C ARG A 133 9.00 -0.05 -20.55
N ASN A 134 8.84 -1.38 -20.41
CA ASN A 134 7.78 -2.15 -21.07
C ASN A 134 6.93 -2.97 -20.09
N TYR A 135 7.25 -2.96 -18.80
CA TYR A 135 6.63 -3.80 -17.79
C TYR A 135 6.36 -3.04 -16.50
N GLU A 136 5.48 -3.57 -15.70
CA GLU A 136 5.35 -3.26 -14.27
C GLU A 136 5.92 -4.44 -13.47
N ALA A 137 6.96 -4.18 -12.68
CA ALA A 137 7.48 -5.18 -11.74
C ALA A 137 6.64 -5.14 -10.44
N VAL A 138 6.02 -6.26 -10.10
CA VAL A 138 5.13 -6.41 -8.94
C VAL A 138 5.81 -7.30 -7.91
N ASN A 139 6.33 -6.69 -6.85
CA ASN A 139 7.21 -7.37 -5.88
C ASN A 139 6.65 -7.29 -4.45
N PHE A 140 6.87 -8.35 -3.68
CA PHE A 140 6.69 -8.31 -2.24
C PHE A 140 7.85 -7.56 -1.59
N ASN A 141 7.54 -6.57 -0.76
CA ASN A 141 8.53 -5.79 -0.03
C ASN A 141 8.84 -6.48 1.32
N HIS A 142 10.07 -6.97 1.44
CA HIS A 142 10.56 -7.53 2.70
C HIS A 142 10.97 -6.40 3.64
N TRP A 143 10.24 -6.22 4.71
CA TRP A 143 10.52 -5.21 5.72
C TRP A 143 10.28 -5.77 7.13
N ASP A 144 11.26 -5.64 8.00
CA ASP A 144 11.26 -6.26 9.33
C ASP A 144 10.08 -5.82 10.21
N ILE A 145 9.59 -4.58 10.03
CA ILE A 145 8.39 -4.08 10.73
C ILE A 145 7.12 -4.88 10.42
N CYS A 146 7.13 -5.70 9.37
CA CYS A 146 6.03 -6.56 8.95
C CYS A 146 6.20 -8.03 9.37
N SER A 147 7.20 -8.38 10.17
CA SER A 147 7.44 -9.77 10.62
C SER A 147 6.22 -10.41 11.29
N ASP A 148 5.54 -9.66 12.17
CA ASP A 148 4.30 -10.11 12.82
C ASP A 148 3.14 -10.35 11.83
N ALA A 149 3.10 -9.59 10.75
CA ALA A 149 2.10 -9.78 9.70
C ALA A 149 2.38 -11.06 8.89
N CYS A 150 3.65 -11.40 8.65
CA CYS A 150 4.05 -12.67 8.03
C CYS A 150 3.73 -13.87 8.94
N THR A 151 3.96 -13.73 10.25
CA THR A 151 3.61 -14.74 11.25
C THR A 151 2.10 -14.99 11.25
N LEU A 152 1.29 -13.94 11.40
CA LEU A 152 -0.17 -14.05 11.36
C LEU A 152 -0.68 -14.62 10.04
N GLY A 153 -0.11 -14.19 8.91
CA GLY A 153 -0.43 -14.75 7.59
C GLY A 153 -0.14 -16.23 7.48
N SER A 154 0.95 -16.70 8.11
CA SER A 154 1.31 -18.12 8.17
C SER A 154 0.34 -18.93 9.03
N GLU A 155 -0.04 -18.41 10.19
CA GLU A 155 -1.02 -19.03 11.08
C GLU A 155 -2.40 -19.17 10.42
N LEU A 156 -2.83 -18.13 9.70
CA LEU A 156 -4.11 -18.10 8.97
C LEU A 156 -4.05 -18.77 7.59
N ASN A 157 -2.86 -19.18 7.15
CA ASN A 157 -2.60 -19.77 5.82
C ASN A 157 -3.07 -18.88 4.66
N VAL A 158 -2.84 -17.55 4.74
CA VAL A 158 -3.28 -16.57 3.74
C VAL A 158 -2.09 -16.09 2.93
N LYS A 159 -2.06 -16.39 1.63
CA LYS A 159 -1.03 -15.92 0.68
C LYS A 159 -1.15 -14.42 0.44
N VAL A 160 -0.04 -13.74 0.13
CA VAL A 160 0.03 -12.28 -0.08
C VAL A 160 -1.03 -11.81 -1.08
N TYR A 161 -1.12 -12.40 -2.27
CA TYR A 161 -2.08 -11.97 -3.28
C TYR A 161 -3.55 -12.14 -2.83
N LYS A 162 -3.84 -13.16 -2.01
CA LYS A 162 -5.19 -13.38 -1.45
C LYS A 162 -5.56 -12.32 -0.43
N PHE A 163 -4.61 -11.94 0.43
CA PHE A 163 -4.79 -10.82 1.37
C PHE A 163 -5.07 -9.51 0.64
N LEU A 164 -4.41 -9.31 -0.50
CA LEU A 164 -4.49 -8.09 -1.31
C LEU A 164 -5.57 -8.13 -2.40
N LYS A 165 -6.56 -9.02 -2.31
CA LYS A 165 -7.63 -9.12 -3.31
C LYS A 165 -8.22 -7.75 -3.67
N GLU A 166 -8.67 -6.99 -2.67
CA GLU A 166 -9.33 -5.71 -2.88
C GLU A 166 -8.44 -4.69 -3.63
N PRO A 167 -7.21 -4.37 -3.18
CA PRO A 167 -6.37 -3.42 -3.89
C PRO A 167 -5.88 -3.92 -5.25
N ILE A 168 -5.65 -5.21 -5.43
CA ILE A 168 -5.32 -5.81 -6.73
C ILE A 168 -6.45 -5.61 -7.71
N THR A 169 -7.68 -5.95 -7.30
CA THR A 169 -8.89 -5.73 -8.11
C THR A 169 -9.09 -4.24 -8.42
N ARG A 170 -8.89 -3.37 -7.44
CA ARG A 170 -8.98 -1.92 -7.64
C ARG A 170 -8.00 -1.42 -8.71
N LYS A 171 -6.76 -1.93 -8.71
CA LYS A 171 -5.71 -1.47 -9.62
C LYS A 171 -5.81 -2.08 -11.01
N TRP A 172 -6.05 -3.39 -11.10
CA TRP A 172 -5.91 -4.14 -12.35
C TRP A 172 -7.19 -4.87 -12.80
N GLY A 173 -8.26 -4.83 -12.01
CA GLY A 173 -9.54 -5.47 -12.33
C GLY A 173 -9.70 -6.90 -11.79
N GLU A 174 -10.93 -7.39 -11.81
CA GLU A 174 -11.29 -8.75 -11.34
C GLU A 174 -10.69 -9.85 -12.24
N GLU A 175 -10.55 -9.60 -13.53
CA GLU A 175 -9.96 -10.55 -14.49
C GLU A 175 -8.52 -10.86 -14.09
N PHE A 176 -7.72 -9.82 -13.81
CA PHE A 176 -6.35 -9.98 -13.38
C PHE A 176 -6.25 -10.79 -12.07
N PHE A 177 -7.14 -10.55 -11.11
CA PHE A 177 -7.15 -11.32 -9.87
C PHE A 177 -7.51 -12.80 -10.14
N THR A 178 -8.40 -13.08 -11.09
CA THR A 178 -8.76 -14.44 -11.50
C THR A 178 -7.56 -15.17 -12.13
N GLU A 179 -6.76 -14.46 -12.96
CA GLU A 179 -5.53 -15.02 -13.52
C GLU A 179 -4.50 -15.37 -12.42
N LEU A 180 -4.39 -14.55 -11.36
CA LEU A 180 -3.52 -14.88 -10.21
C LEU A 180 -3.97 -16.17 -9.50
N ILE A 181 -5.27 -16.43 -9.40
CA ILE A 181 -5.79 -17.68 -8.83
C ILE A 181 -5.41 -18.88 -9.70
N GLN A 182 -5.48 -18.74 -11.03
CA GLN A 182 -5.09 -19.81 -11.97
C GLN A 182 -3.59 -20.13 -11.85
N ILE A 183 -2.74 -19.09 -11.86
CA ILE A 183 -1.30 -19.21 -11.66
C ILE A 183 -0.99 -19.93 -10.33
N ASP A 184 -1.64 -19.53 -9.24
CA ASP A 184 -1.44 -20.17 -7.94
C ASP A 184 -1.78 -21.66 -7.96
N THR A 185 -2.87 -22.02 -8.64
CA THR A 185 -3.29 -23.43 -8.81
C THR A 185 -2.28 -24.23 -9.62
N GLU A 186 -1.70 -23.65 -10.67
CA GLU A 186 -0.67 -24.28 -11.48
C GLU A 186 0.61 -24.54 -10.66
N ILE A 187 1.06 -23.53 -9.89
CA ILE A 187 2.21 -23.67 -8.99
C ILE A 187 1.99 -24.80 -7.97
N GLU A 188 0.81 -24.86 -7.36
CA GLU A 188 0.49 -25.92 -6.40
C GLU A 188 0.50 -27.31 -7.05
N ASN A 189 -0.05 -27.45 -8.25
CA ASN A 189 -0.06 -28.71 -8.99
C ASN A 189 1.35 -29.17 -9.41
N GLU A 190 2.24 -28.23 -9.75
CA GLU A 190 3.64 -28.55 -10.06
C GLU A 190 4.42 -29.00 -8.83
N ASN A 191 4.18 -28.40 -7.68
CA ASN A 191 4.82 -28.75 -6.42
C ASN A 191 4.37 -30.12 -5.89
N LEU A 192 3.13 -30.55 -6.18
CA LEU A 192 2.63 -31.86 -5.81
C LEU A 192 3.21 -33.00 -6.67
N LYS A 193 3.84 -32.70 -7.81
CA LYS A 193 4.44 -33.68 -8.72
C LYS A 193 5.94 -33.91 -8.44
N LYS A 194 6.53 -33.14 -7.55
CA LYS A 194 7.94 -33.25 -7.12
C LYS A 194 8.06 -34.02 -5.81
#